data_308a47e0b369d1fe3958c0bd8e3ff727
#
_entry.id   308a47e0b369d1fe3958c0bd8e3ff727
#
_cell.length_a   1.000
_cell.length_b   1.000
_cell.length_c   1.000
_cell.angle_alpha   90.00
_cell.angle_beta   90.00
_cell.angle_gamma   90.00
#
_symmetry.space_group_name_H-M   'P 1'
#
loop_
_entity.id
_entity.type
_entity.pdbx_description
1 polymer ?
#
loop_
_entity_poly.entity_id
_entity_poly.type
_entity_poly.pdbx_seq_one_letter_code
_entity_poly.pdbx_strand_id
1 'polypeptide(L)'
;MLRRLFFLFPDTEHAQNVVNKLNARGINTRYIHAIARGVDLESLPEASERRKADTTFRLERFIWNANLMLFLVALIAFISSLISADLLWALITLLIMLVTFIAGEQFVVRVPDVHLTEFTDALSHGEVLLMIDVPAHRVAEIEGYVHHRHPEACVGGVGWAMGAFDM
;
A
#
# COMPACT_ATOMS: atom_id res chain seq x y z
N MET A 1 1.87 -15.09 -2.45
CA MET A 1 2.13 -13.68 -2.20
C MET A 1 1.09 -13.19 -1.21
N LEU A 2 1.50 -12.58 -0.10
CA LEU A 2 0.58 -12.02 0.90
C LEU A 2 0.14 -10.62 0.48
N ARG A 3 -1.11 -10.29 0.79
CA ARG A 3 -1.71 -8.97 0.64
C ARG A 3 -2.17 -8.48 1.99
N ARG A 4 -2.09 -7.19 2.21
CA ARG A 4 -2.55 -6.53 3.42
C ARG A 4 -3.89 -5.85 3.17
N LEU A 5 -4.88 -6.24 3.94
CA LEU A 5 -6.19 -5.59 3.98
C LEU A 5 -6.19 -4.55 5.08
N PHE A 6 -6.76 -3.40 4.82
CA PHE A 6 -6.93 -2.31 5.77
C PHE A 6 -8.40 -2.11 6.08
N PHE A 7 -8.75 -2.17 7.36
CA PHE A 7 -10.09 -1.91 7.86
C PHE A 7 -10.03 -0.90 8.99
N LEU A 8 -10.86 0.13 8.90
CA LEU A 8 -10.98 1.15 9.92
C LEU A 8 -12.23 0.90 10.76
N PHE A 9 -12.09 0.91 12.07
CA PHE A 9 -13.16 0.69 13.04
C PHE A 9 -13.33 1.90 13.94
N PRO A 10 -14.56 2.21 14.38
CA PRO A 10 -14.83 3.36 15.24
C PRO A 10 -14.20 3.23 16.64
N ASP A 11 -13.98 2.00 17.11
CA ASP A 11 -13.43 1.71 18.43
C ASP A 11 -12.74 0.35 18.54
N THR A 12 -12.12 0.08 19.69
CA THR A 12 -11.40 -1.15 20.00
C THR A 12 -12.32 -2.36 20.16
N GLU A 13 -13.56 -2.18 20.65
CA GLU A 13 -14.51 -3.28 20.88
C GLU A 13 -14.95 -3.90 19.55
N HIS A 14 -15.30 -3.08 18.56
CA HIS A 14 -15.65 -3.54 17.20
C HIS A 14 -14.46 -4.23 16.53
N ALA A 15 -13.26 -3.65 16.62
CA ALA A 15 -12.05 -4.24 16.09
C ALA A 15 -11.74 -5.59 16.73
N GLN A 16 -11.84 -5.72 18.07
CA GLN A 16 -11.61 -6.97 18.81
C GLN A 16 -12.61 -8.06 18.42
N ASN A 17 -13.87 -7.71 18.23
CA ASN A 17 -14.91 -8.65 17.80
C ASN A 17 -14.60 -9.26 16.43
N VAL A 18 -14.11 -8.42 15.49
CA VAL A 18 -13.68 -8.89 14.16
C VAL A 18 -12.45 -9.79 14.28
N VAL A 19 -11.44 -9.43 15.08
CA VAL A 19 -10.25 -10.26 15.31
C VAL A 19 -10.63 -11.65 15.83
N ASN A 20 -11.52 -11.72 16.81
CA ASN A 20 -12.00 -12.99 17.39
C ASN A 20 -12.69 -13.86 16.33
N LYS A 21 -13.53 -13.27 15.49
CA LYS A 21 -14.23 -13.97 14.41
C LYS A 21 -13.29 -14.43 13.29
N LEU A 22 -12.29 -13.63 12.94
CA LEU A 22 -11.28 -13.98 11.95
C LEU A 22 -10.37 -15.11 12.45
N ASN A 23 -10.02 -15.08 13.76
CA ASN A 23 -9.26 -16.14 14.39
C ASN A 23 -10.03 -17.49 14.37
N ALA A 24 -11.33 -17.45 14.67
CA ALA A 24 -12.21 -18.62 14.56
C ALA A 24 -12.31 -19.19 13.13
N ARG A 25 -12.00 -18.37 12.11
CA ARG A 25 -11.92 -18.77 10.68
C ARG A 25 -10.52 -19.21 10.23
N GLY A 26 -9.60 -19.38 11.19
CA GLY A 26 -8.25 -19.88 10.91
C GLY A 26 -7.25 -18.80 10.46
N ILE A 27 -7.56 -17.53 10.61
CA ILE A 27 -6.58 -16.45 10.45
C ILE A 27 -5.86 -16.28 11.79
N ASN A 28 -4.57 -16.64 11.80
CA ASN A 28 -3.78 -16.53 13.01
C ASN A 28 -3.56 -15.05 13.38
N THR A 29 -3.66 -14.72 14.66
CA THR A 29 -3.47 -13.38 15.23
C THR A 29 -2.13 -12.74 14.85
N ARG A 30 -1.09 -13.53 14.59
CA ARG A 30 0.22 -13.01 14.12
C ARG A 30 0.16 -12.29 12.77
N TYR A 31 -0.89 -12.53 11.98
CA TYR A 31 -1.13 -11.86 10.69
C TYR A 31 -2.09 -10.68 10.80
N ILE A 32 -2.54 -10.40 12.02
CA ILE A 32 -3.47 -9.30 12.32
C ILE A 32 -2.70 -8.28 13.15
N HIS A 33 -2.75 -7.01 12.78
CA HIS A 33 -2.05 -5.92 13.46
C HIS A 33 -2.99 -4.74 13.59
N ALA A 34 -3.05 -4.17 14.79
CA ALA A 34 -3.85 -2.99 15.09
C ALA A 34 -2.97 -1.76 15.30
N ILE A 35 -3.44 -0.62 14.85
CA ILE A 35 -2.89 0.70 15.13
C ILE A 35 -4.02 1.58 15.65
N ALA A 36 -3.79 2.24 16.78
CA ALA A 36 -4.63 3.31 17.28
C ALA A 36 -3.75 4.45 17.80
N ARG A 37 -4.31 5.63 17.94
CA ARG A 37 -3.62 6.78 18.50
C ARG A 37 -4.40 7.31 19.69
N GLY A 38 -3.76 7.34 20.86
CA GLY A 38 -4.40 7.87 22.08
C GLY A 38 -5.48 6.98 22.72
N VAL A 39 -5.67 5.77 22.18
CA VAL A 39 -6.58 4.75 22.70
C VAL A 39 -5.79 3.50 23.04
N ASP A 40 -6.09 2.86 24.18
CA ASP A 40 -5.46 1.59 24.54
C ASP A 40 -6.02 0.47 23.66
N LEU A 41 -5.12 -0.30 23.05
CA LEU A 41 -5.48 -1.44 22.20
C LEU A 41 -5.92 -2.68 22.98
N GLU A 42 -5.82 -2.65 24.33
CA GLU A 42 -6.20 -3.75 25.22
C GLU A 42 -5.56 -5.10 24.79
N SER A 43 -6.38 -6.00 24.23
CA SER A 43 -5.95 -7.34 23.80
C SER A 43 -5.67 -7.43 22.28
N LEU A 44 -5.80 -6.32 21.55
CA LEU A 44 -5.51 -6.29 20.10
C LEU A 44 -4.00 -6.43 19.84
N PRO A 45 -3.59 -7.20 18.83
CA PRO A 45 -2.18 -7.35 18.47
C PRO A 45 -1.64 -6.04 17.89
N GLU A 46 -0.89 -5.31 18.69
CA GLU A 46 -0.31 -4.03 18.27
C GLU A 46 0.70 -4.21 17.12
N ALA A 47 0.65 -3.32 16.13
CA ALA A 47 1.60 -3.29 15.04
C ALA A 47 3.00 -2.89 15.54
N SER A 48 4.04 -3.64 15.13
CA SER A 48 5.42 -3.27 15.45
C SER A 48 5.79 -1.91 14.85
N GLU A 49 6.74 -1.18 15.47
CA GLU A 49 7.21 0.13 14.99
C GLU A 49 7.69 0.10 13.53
N ARG A 50 8.29 -1.01 13.08
CA ARG A 50 8.67 -1.18 11.66
C ARG A 50 7.46 -1.23 10.72
N ARG A 51 6.31 -1.73 11.17
CA ARG A 51 5.07 -1.79 10.40
C ARG A 51 4.28 -0.49 10.45
N LYS A 52 4.47 0.31 11.50
CA LYS A 52 3.96 1.68 11.61
C LYS A 52 4.74 2.65 10.72
N ALA A 53 6.03 2.34 10.42
CA ALA A 53 6.85 3.13 9.51
C ALA A 53 6.53 2.74 8.06
N ASP A 54 5.86 3.63 7.34
CA ASP A 54 5.54 3.45 5.92
C ASP A 54 6.79 3.67 5.05
N THR A 55 7.77 2.76 5.22
CA THR A 55 9.04 2.79 4.48
C THR A 55 8.80 2.56 2.98
N THR A 56 7.75 1.80 2.65
CA THR A 56 7.36 1.48 1.29
C THR A 56 6.95 2.72 0.52
N PHE A 57 6.16 3.59 1.13
CA PHE A 57 5.73 4.86 0.55
C PHE A 57 6.90 5.76 0.14
N ARG A 58 7.94 5.85 0.99
CA ARG A 58 9.14 6.64 0.67
C ARG A 58 9.90 6.08 -0.54
N LEU A 59 10.03 4.75 -0.61
CA LEU A 59 10.69 4.05 -1.71
C LEU A 59 9.89 4.20 -3.01
N GLU A 60 8.59 3.98 -2.96
CA GLU A 60 7.68 4.14 -4.09
C GLU A 60 7.72 5.57 -4.64
N ARG A 61 7.62 6.57 -3.77
CA ARG A 61 7.73 7.98 -4.16
C ARG A 61 9.10 8.32 -4.75
N PHE A 62 10.17 7.74 -4.21
CA PHE A 62 11.51 7.93 -4.77
C PHE A 62 11.63 7.33 -6.17
N ILE A 63 11.18 6.08 -6.36
CA ILE A 63 11.21 5.40 -7.67
C ILE A 63 10.36 6.16 -8.70
N TRP A 64 9.17 6.60 -8.30
CA TRP A 64 8.30 7.41 -9.16
C TRP A 64 8.96 8.71 -9.60
N ASN A 65 9.50 9.47 -8.66
CA ASN A 65 10.18 10.72 -8.95
C ASN A 65 11.42 10.51 -9.82
N ALA A 66 12.21 9.47 -9.56
CA ALA A 66 13.38 9.13 -10.37
C ALA A 66 12.99 8.78 -11.82
N ASN A 67 11.91 8.00 -12.00
CA ASN A 67 11.38 7.66 -13.34
C ASN A 67 10.91 8.91 -14.08
N LEU A 68 10.17 9.80 -13.41
CA LEU A 68 9.70 11.05 -13.99
C LEU A 68 10.86 11.98 -14.37
N MET A 69 11.86 12.11 -13.50
CA MET A 69 13.07 12.90 -13.81
C MET A 69 13.83 12.34 -15.01
N LEU A 70 13.98 11.03 -15.09
CA LEU A 70 14.66 10.38 -16.23
C LEU A 70 13.88 10.63 -17.54
N PHE A 71 12.55 10.54 -17.49
CA PHE A 71 11.71 10.86 -18.65
C PHE A 71 11.88 12.31 -19.11
N LEU A 72 11.88 13.28 -18.17
CA LEU A 72 12.05 14.70 -18.49
C LEU A 72 13.43 14.99 -19.07
N VAL A 73 14.50 14.41 -18.54
CA VAL A 73 15.85 14.53 -19.08
C VAL A 73 15.94 13.96 -20.49
N ALA A 74 15.35 12.77 -20.69
CA ALA A 74 15.29 12.15 -22.03
C ALA A 74 14.50 13.01 -23.03
N LEU A 75 13.42 13.65 -22.60
CA LEU A 75 12.61 14.55 -23.43
C LEU A 75 13.42 15.79 -23.87
N ILE A 76 14.14 16.41 -22.93
CA ILE A 76 15.01 17.57 -23.24
C ILE A 76 16.11 17.16 -24.21
N ALA A 77 16.76 16.02 -23.99
CA ALA A 77 17.80 15.49 -24.88
C ALA A 77 17.23 15.13 -26.25
N PHE A 78 16.02 14.60 -26.34
CA PHE A 78 15.32 14.31 -27.58
C PHE A 78 15.08 15.59 -28.41
N ILE A 79 14.54 16.63 -27.77
CA ILE A 79 14.31 17.93 -28.44
C ILE A 79 15.64 18.52 -28.96
N SER A 80 16.69 18.46 -28.12
CA SER A 80 18.02 18.93 -28.48
C SER A 80 18.62 18.18 -29.69
N SER A 81 18.45 16.85 -29.71
CA SER A 81 18.93 16.03 -30.84
C SER A 81 18.19 16.30 -32.14
N LEU A 82 16.89 16.62 -32.08
CA LEU A 82 16.13 17.04 -33.26
C LEU A 82 16.63 18.38 -33.82
N ILE A 83 16.93 19.33 -32.94
CA ILE A 83 17.47 20.65 -33.34
C ILE A 83 18.86 20.48 -34.00
N SER A 84 19.69 19.58 -33.46
CA SER A 84 21.03 19.28 -33.99
C SER A 84 21.02 18.34 -35.18
N ALA A 85 19.85 17.87 -35.63
CA ALA A 85 19.68 16.89 -36.70
C ALA A 85 20.45 15.56 -36.45
N ASP A 86 20.69 15.20 -35.17
CA ASP A 86 21.39 13.97 -34.80
C ASP A 86 20.38 12.83 -34.60
N LEU A 87 20.16 12.10 -35.70
CA LEU A 87 19.16 11.04 -35.74
C LEU A 87 19.47 9.89 -34.76
N LEU A 88 20.76 9.58 -34.56
CA LEU A 88 21.16 8.49 -33.65
C LEU A 88 20.77 8.80 -32.18
N TRP A 89 21.12 10.01 -31.72
CA TRP A 89 20.74 10.46 -30.39
C TRP A 89 19.22 10.62 -30.21
N ALA A 90 18.52 11.07 -31.25
CA ALA A 90 17.06 11.15 -31.24
C ALA A 90 16.43 9.77 -31.06
N LEU A 91 16.91 8.73 -31.72
CA LEU A 91 16.40 7.36 -31.55
C LEU A 91 16.69 6.79 -30.17
N ILE A 92 17.90 7.02 -29.62
CA ILE A 92 18.29 6.56 -28.31
C ILE A 92 17.38 7.21 -27.23
N THR A 93 17.23 8.52 -27.28
CA THR A 93 16.41 9.25 -26.28
C THR A 93 14.93 8.92 -26.39
N LEU A 94 14.40 8.70 -27.59
CA LEU A 94 13.05 8.21 -27.81
C LEU A 94 12.84 6.82 -27.19
N LEU A 95 13.81 5.92 -27.34
CA LEU A 95 13.75 4.59 -26.71
C LEU A 95 13.72 4.70 -25.19
N ILE A 96 14.55 5.56 -24.59
CA ILE A 96 14.54 5.81 -23.15
C ILE A 96 13.18 6.34 -22.69
N MET A 97 12.60 7.29 -23.42
CA MET A 97 11.26 7.82 -23.12
C MET A 97 10.19 6.72 -23.16
N LEU A 98 10.23 5.84 -24.16
CA LEU A 98 9.29 4.73 -24.29
C LEU A 98 9.42 3.75 -23.11
N VAL A 99 10.64 3.39 -22.74
CA VAL A 99 10.90 2.48 -21.60
C VAL A 99 10.44 3.09 -20.29
N THR A 100 10.76 4.36 -20.05
CA THR A 100 10.33 5.06 -18.81
C THR A 100 8.82 5.25 -18.74
N PHE A 101 8.16 5.50 -19.88
CA PHE A 101 6.71 5.60 -19.96
C PHE A 101 6.04 4.26 -19.60
N ILE A 102 6.47 3.16 -20.21
CA ILE A 102 5.95 1.81 -19.91
C ILE A 102 6.23 1.44 -18.45
N ALA A 103 7.41 1.76 -17.93
CA ALA A 103 7.75 1.53 -16.53
C ALA A 103 6.83 2.31 -15.58
N GLY A 104 6.52 3.57 -15.92
CA GLY A 104 5.59 4.41 -15.15
C GLY A 104 4.18 3.86 -15.17
N GLU A 105 3.67 3.43 -16.32
CA GLU A 105 2.35 2.81 -16.46
C GLU A 105 2.27 1.52 -15.63
N GLN A 106 3.27 0.64 -15.73
CA GLN A 106 3.32 -0.59 -14.94
C GLN A 106 3.41 -0.30 -13.44
N PHE A 107 4.07 0.77 -13.04
CA PHE A 107 4.16 1.19 -11.65
C PHE A 107 2.78 1.58 -11.12
N VAL A 108 2.05 2.46 -11.81
CA VAL A 108 0.70 2.90 -11.42
C VAL A 108 -0.28 1.73 -11.29
N VAL A 109 -0.24 0.77 -12.21
CA VAL A 109 -1.16 -0.38 -12.20
C VAL A 109 -0.82 -1.40 -11.09
N ARG A 110 0.45 -1.50 -10.70
CA ARG A 110 0.90 -2.55 -9.77
C ARG A 110 1.13 -2.11 -8.34
N VAL A 111 1.40 -0.83 -8.13
CA VAL A 111 1.60 -0.28 -6.78
C VAL A 111 0.24 -0.08 -6.11
N PRO A 112 0.02 -0.59 -4.91
CA PRO A 112 -1.22 -0.37 -4.17
C PRO A 112 -1.38 1.10 -3.81
N ASP A 113 -2.58 1.63 -3.98
CA ASP A 113 -2.90 3.03 -3.71
C ASP A 113 -3.08 3.34 -2.20
N VAL A 114 -3.00 2.32 -1.33
CA VAL A 114 -3.34 2.46 0.10
C VAL A 114 -2.09 2.56 0.96
N HIS A 115 -1.93 3.69 1.63
CA HIS A 115 -0.85 3.98 2.55
C HIS A 115 -1.35 4.34 3.95
N LEU A 116 -0.55 4.02 4.99
CA LEU A 116 -0.88 4.34 6.39
C LEU A 116 -1.11 5.83 6.63
N THR A 117 -0.50 6.70 5.82
CA THR A 117 -0.66 8.15 5.90
C THR A 117 -2.10 8.62 5.62
N GLU A 118 -2.87 7.86 4.85
CA GLU A 118 -4.27 8.17 4.54
C GLU A 118 -5.19 8.02 5.75
N PHE A 119 -4.79 7.17 6.71
CA PHE A 119 -5.56 6.94 7.94
C PHE A 119 -5.15 7.84 9.11
N THR A 120 -4.20 8.76 8.90
CA THR A 120 -3.67 9.61 9.98
C THR A 120 -4.77 10.45 10.64
N ASP A 121 -5.71 10.93 9.86
CA ASP A 121 -6.82 11.76 10.33
C ASP A 121 -7.79 10.92 11.18
N ALA A 122 -8.23 9.78 10.69
CA ALA A 122 -9.10 8.83 11.39
C ALA A 122 -8.46 8.36 12.72
N LEU A 123 -7.19 8.00 12.69
CA LEU A 123 -6.43 7.62 13.88
C LEU A 123 -6.33 8.78 14.89
N SER A 124 -6.32 10.05 14.45
CA SER A 124 -6.32 11.20 15.33
C SER A 124 -7.66 11.40 16.06
N HIS A 125 -8.75 10.87 15.51
CA HIS A 125 -10.08 10.86 16.13
C HIS A 125 -10.34 9.64 17.03
N GLY A 126 -9.33 8.79 17.24
CA GLY A 126 -9.41 7.62 18.12
C GLY A 126 -9.96 6.36 17.44
N GLU A 127 -10.08 6.38 16.12
CA GLU A 127 -10.43 5.18 15.34
C GLU A 127 -9.28 4.16 15.35
N VAL A 128 -9.62 2.89 15.16
CA VAL A 128 -8.68 1.77 15.16
C VAL A 128 -8.50 1.23 13.76
N LEU A 129 -7.26 1.26 13.26
CA LEU A 129 -6.90 0.66 11.99
C LEU A 129 -6.45 -0.78 12.21
N LEU A 130 -7.15 -1.72 11.60
CA LEU A 130 -6.82 -3.14 11.59
C LEU A 130 -6.18 -3.52 10.25
N MET A 131 -4.98 -4.07 10.30
CA MET A 131 -4.24 -4.58 9.15
C MET A 131 -4.23 -6.10 9.19
N ILE A 132 -4.65 -6.77 8.11
CA ILE A 132 -4.76 -8.21 8.05
C ILE A 132 -3.96 -8.73 6.85
N ASP A 133 -2.91 -9.50 7.12
CA ASP A 133 -2.07 -10.09 6.08
C ASP A 133 -2.64 -11.45 5.65
N VAL A 134 -3.17 -11.54 4.43
CA VAL A 134 -3.79 -12.75 3.89
C VAL A 134 -3.22 -13.14 2.52
N PRO A 135 -3.27 -14.42 2.15
CA PRO A 135 -2.93 -14.84 0.80
C PRO A 135 -3.83 -14.15 -0.24
N ALA A 136 -3.26 -13.77 -1.40
CA ALA A 136 -3.96 -13.01 -2.43
C ALA A 136 -5.31 -13.64 -2.87
N HIS A 137 -5.41 -14.97 -2.87
CA HIS A 137 -6.66 -15.68 -3.24
C HIS A 137 -7.75 -15.59 -2.18
N ARG A 138 -7.45 -15.20 -0.93
CA ARG A 138 -8.42 -15.03 0.16
C ARG A 138 -8.86 -13.58 0.39
N VAL A 139 -8.28 -12.62 -0.33
CA VAL A 139 -8.59 -11.21 -0.18
C VAL A 139 -10.09 -10.93 -0.33
N ALA A 140 -10.68 -11.32 -1.46
CA ALA A 140 -12.10 -11.09 -1.72
C ALA A 140 -13.03 -11.81 -0.72
N GLU A 141 -12.64 -12.99 -0.22
CA GLU A 141 -13.39 -13.74 0.80
C GLU A 141 -13.43 -12.95 2.13
N ILE A 142 -12.28 -12.47 2.58
CA ILE A 142 -12.17 -11.78 3.87
C ILE A 142 -12.77 -10.38 3.80
N GLU A 143 -12.51 -9.66 2.72
CA GLU A 143 -13.11 -8.34 2.49
C GLU A 143 -14.63 -8.42 2.45
N GLY A 144 -15.20 -9.34 1.66
CA GLY A 144 -16.64 -9.58 1.59
C GLY A 144 -17.23 -10.00 2.95
N TYR A 145 -16.51 -10.84 3.70
CA TYR A 145 -16.98 -11.24 5.03
C TYR A 145 -17.05 -10.06 6.00
N VAL A 146 -16.00 -9.24 6.08
CA VAL A 146 -15.98 -8.07 6.98
C VAL A 146 -17.05 -7.07 6.55
N HIS A 147 -17.11 -6.74 5.26
CA HIS A 147 -18.08 -5.79 4.73
C HIS A 147 -19.56 -6.19 5.02
N HIS A 148 -19.91 -7.47 4.86
CA HIS A 148 -21.29 -7.92 5.08
C HIS A 148 -21.65 -8.11 6.55
N ARG A 149 -20.70 -8.43 7.41
CA ARG A 149 -20.96 -8.76 8.82
C ARG A 149 -20.64 -7.62 9.78
N HIS A 150 -19.89 -6.65 9.32
CA HIS A 150 -19.39 -5.52 10.07
C HIS A 150 -19.56 -4.23 9.23
N PRO A 151 -20.81 -3.76 9.05
CA PRO A 151 -21.11 -2.56 8.26
C PRO A 151 -20.50 -1.29 8.88
N GLU A 152 -20.11 -1.34 10.16
CA GLU A 152 -19.37 -0.30 10.88
C GLU A 152 -17.90 -0.19 10.42
N ALA A 153 -17.37 -1.21 9.75
CA ALA A 153 -16.02 -1.22 9.26
C ALA A 153 -15.92 -0.46 7.93
N CYS A 154 -15.08 0.57 7.88
CA CYS A 154 -14.68 1.18 6.62
C CYS A 154 -13.56 0.34 5.98
N VAL A 155 -13.78 -0.11 4.75
CA VAL A 155 -12.74 -0.79 3.96
C VAL A 155 -11.75 0.24 3.46
N GLY A 156 -10.53 0.21 3.98
CA GLY A 156 -9.46 1.14 3.60
C GLY A 156 -8.70 0.71 2.34
N GLY A 157 -8.98 -0.51 1.83
CA GLY A 157 -8.36 -1.05 0.62
C GLY A 157 -7.32 -2.15 0.86
N VAL A 158 -6.55 -2.46 -0.19
CA VAL A 158 -5.61 -3.59 -0.23
C VAL A 158 -4.21 -3.09 -0.54
N GLY A 159 -3.26 -3.39 0.34
CA GLY A 159 -1.85 -3.06 0.19
C GLY A 159 -0.94 -4.29 -0.01
N TRP A 160 0.37 -4.03 -0.05
CA TRP A 160 1.39 -5.07 -0.05
C TRP A 160 1.73 -5.47 1.38
N ALA A 161 1.80 -6.79 1.65
CA ALA A 161 2.34 -7.30 2.91
C ALA A 161 3.84 -7.54 2.74
N MET A 162 4.68 -6.65 3.26
CA MET A 162 6.15 -6.76 3.18
C MET A 162 6.75 -7.78 4.15
N GLY A 163 5.93 -8.51 4.91
CA GLY A 163 6.40 -9.51 5.89
C GLY A 163 6.94 -10.83 5.30
N ALA A 164 7.05 -10.97 3.98
CA ALA A 164 7.57 -12.19 3.36
C ALA A 164 9.11 -12.31 3.39
N PHE A 165 9.82 -11.29 3.86
CA PHE A 165 11.28 -11.26 3.97
C PHE A 165 11.82 -11.31 5.42
N ASP A 166 10.94 -11.37 6.43
CA ASP A 166 11.32 -11.56 7.83
C ASP A 166 11.18 -13.06 8.21
N MET A 167 11.98 -13.92 7.59
CA MET A 167 12.36 -15.23 8.15
C MET A 167 13.78 -15.17 8.66
#